data_816a188304c920c817e22da1ff7bf17c
#
_entry.id   816a188304c920c817e22da1ff7bf17c
#
_cell.length_a   1.000
_cell.length_b   1.000
_cell.length_c   1.000
_cell.angle_alpha   90.00
_cell.angle_beta   90.00
_cell.angle_gamma   90.00
#
_symmetry.space_group_name_H-M   'P 1'
#
loop_
_entity.id
_entity.type
_entity.pdbx_description
1 polymer ?
#
loop_
_entity_poly.entity_id
_entity_poly.type
_entity_poly.pdbx_seq_one_letter_code
_entity_poly.pdbx_strand_id
1 'polypeptide(L)'
;NTLGGSQGTIGGGAGSTMRSDYGVIAGGRNNSIDTGAVHAVIGGGYLNTIESNAWRTTVGGGQNNTIESQSYGATIAGGYLHRIERLSLSATIGGGYQNDIGAGSSGATIAGGSTNRINQNADNATIGGGEANVISNDAMAAVIAGGSNNVIGTGSSGAVINGGSDNEILSASGSSVIGGGWNNTVEENAPAAVIAGGDEGVVNSNAGWSAVGGGWRSEVKGYGATVAGGGVLSDPYSGTMWNANRALASGSAIGGGAGNSISDASQGS
;
A
#
# COMPACT_ATOMS: atom_id res chain seq x y z
N ASN A 1 34.12 -16.51 -5.49
CA ASN A 1 33.36 -15.93 -6.61
C ASN A 1 33.33 -16.89 -7.78
N THR A 2 32.18 -17.08 -8.40
CA THR A 2 32.01 -17.91 -9.58
C THR A 2 31.41 -17.08 -10.72
N LEU A 3 32.09 -17.07 -11.87
CA LEU A 3 31.63 -16.40 -13.08
C LEU A 3 31.32 -17.45 -14.15
N GLY A 4 30.05 -17.59 -14.52
CA GLY A 4 29.56 -18.54 -15.51
C GLY A 4 28.92 -17.89 -16.76
N GLY A 5 28.62 -16.60 -16.71
CA GLY A 5 28.06 -15.83 -17.84
C GLY A 5 29.13 -15.20 -18.73
N SER A 6 28.78 -14.94 -19.99
CA SER A 6 29.64 -14.24 -20.93
C SER A 6 29.64 -12.74 -20.64
N GLN A 7 30.82 -12.11 -20.70
CA GLN A 7 31.00 -10.65 -20.52
C GLN A 7 30.44 -10.11 -19.18
N GLY A 8 30.27 -10.97 -18.18
CA GLY A 8 29.92 -10.57 -16.83
C GLY A 8 31.13 -10.07 -16.04
N THR A 9 30.91 -9.29 -15.00
CA THR A 9 31.95 -8.76 -14.13
C THR A 9 31.65 -8.98 -12.66
N ILE A 10 32.60 -9.59 -11.92
CA ILE A 10 32.60 -9.58 -10.46
C ILE A 10 33.82 -8.78 -10.02
N GLY A 11 33.63 -7.55 -9.49
CA GLY A 11 34.69 -6.62 -9.17
C GLY A 11 35.51 -6.97 -7.92
N GLY A 12 34.98 -7.85 -7.04
CA GLY A 12 35.68 -8.26 -5.83
C GLY A 12 34.77 -9.01 -4.84
N GLY A 13 35.22 -9.08 -3.58
CA GLY A 13 34.47 -9.73 -2.50
C GLY A 13 34.60 -11.26 -2.44
N ALA A 14 33.69 -11.94 -1.77
CA ALA A 14 33.75 -13.37 -1.53
C ALA A 14 32.40 -14.08 -1.74
N GLY A 15 32.43 -15.30 -2.29
CA GLY A 15 31.27 -16.18 -2.40
C GLY A 15 30.19 -15.73 -3.38
N SER A 16 30.39 -14.69 -4.15
CA SER A 16 29.41 -14.18 -5.12
C SER A 16 29.36 -15.05 -6.38
N THR A 17 28.18 -15.20 -6.98
CA THR A 17 27.95 -16.04 -8.14
C THR A 17 27.24 -15.24 -9.25
N MET A 18 27.79 -15.30 -10.46
CA MET A 18 27.19 -14.72 -11.67
C MET A 18 27.01 -15.81 -12.73
N ARG A 19 25.78 -16.07 -13.14
CA ARG A 19 25.45 -17.04 -14.19
C ARG A 19 24.84 -16.40 -15.44
N SER A 20 24.73 -15.07 -15.44
CA SER A 20 24.10 -14.32 -16.52
C SER A 20 25.07 -13.53 -17.35
N ASP A 21 24.73 -13.29 -18.62
CA ASP A 21 25.53 -12.50 -19.55
C ASP A 21 25.38 -11.01 -19.23
N TYR A 22 26.47 -10.23 -19.45
CA TYR A 22 26.53 -8.77 -19.25
C TYR A 22 26.14 -8.29 -17.84
N GLY A 23 26.06 -9.20 -16.86
CA GLY A 23 25.75 -8.84 -15.48
C GLY A 23 26.95 -8.19 -14.78
N VAL A 24 26.68 -7.44 -13.72
CA VAL A 24 27.72 -6.82 -12.88
C VAL A 24 27.42 -7.06 -11.40
N ILE A 25 28.38 -7.63 -10.68
CA ILE A 25 28.45 -7.61 -9.22
C ILE A 25 29.67 -6.79 -8.85
N ALA A 26 29.50 -5.55 -8.38
CA ALA A 26 30.65 -4.66 -8.12
C ALA A 26 31.50 -5.15 -6.94
N GLY A 27 30.88 -5.87 -5.96
CA GLY A 27 31.61 -6.44 -4.83
C GLY A 27 30.71 -7.05 -3.78
N GLY A 28 31.19 -7.10 -2.53
CA GLY A 28 30.41 -7.61 -1.40
C GLY A 28 30.58 -9.12 -1.17
N ARG A 29 29.60 -9.75 -0.52
CA ARG A 29 29.69 -11.16 -0.13
C ARG A 29 28.41 -11.92 -0.43
N ASN A 30 28.54 -13.11 -1.04
CA ASN A 30 27.44 -14.04 -1.32
C ASN A 30 26.30 -13.42 -2.14
N ASN A 31 26.58 -12.47 -3.03
CA ASN A 31 25.59 -11.93 -3.96
C ASN A 31 25.43 -12.88 -5.16
N SER A 32 24.22 -13.00 -5.69
CA SER A 32 23.93 -13.90 -6.82
C SER A 32 23.13 -13.23 -7.93
N ILE A 33 23.57 -13.41 -9.17
CA ILE A 33 22.79 -13.13 -10.38
C ILE A 33 22.65 -14.44 -11.15
N ASP A 34 21.41 -14.90 -11.31
CA ASP A 34 21.12 -16.18 -11.93
C ASP A 34 21.01 -16.13 -13.46
N THR A 35 20.83 -17.27 -14.07
CA THR A 35 20.85 -17.48 -15.52
C THR A 35 19.76 -16.65 -16.22
N GLY A 36 20.11 -15.98 -17.30
CA GLY A 36 19.18 -15.22 -18.12
C GLY A 36 18.81 -13.84 -17.55
N ALA A 37 19.34 -13.43 -16.40
CA ALA A 37 19.14 -12.07 -15.86
C ALA A 37 20.10 -11.08 -16.55
N VAL A 38 19.95 -10.93 -17.88
CA VAL A 38 20.87 -10.18 -18.73
C VAL A 38 20.87 -8.69 -18.39
N HIS A 39 22.05 -8.07 -18.30
CA HIS A 39 22.26 -6.69 -17.88
C HIS A 39 21.81 -6.39 -16.44
N ALA A 40 21.70 -7.40 -15.59
CA ALA A 40 21.41 -7.20 -14.19
C ALA A 40 22.61 -6.67 -13.41
N VAL A 41 22.37 -5.86 -12.39
CA VAL A 41 23.42 -5.23 -11.59
C VAL A 41 23.15 -5.42 -10.08
N ILE A 42 24.18 -5.89 -9.37
CA ILE A 42 24.25 -5.80 -7.91
C ILE A 42 25.44 -4.90 -7.55
N GLY A 43 25.16 -3.73 -6.96
CA GLY A 43 26.19 -2.77 -6.57
C GLY A 43 27.10 -3.23 -5.43
N GLY A 44 26.66 -4.22 -4.65
CA GLY A 44 27.43 -4.79 -3.54
C GLY A 44 26.54 -5.30 -2.41
N GLY A 45 27.09 -5.33 -1.19
CA GLY A 45 26.35 -5.76 0.00
C GLY A 45 26.46 -7.26 0.30
N TYR A 46 25.45 -7.83 0.97
CA TYR A 46 25.48 -9.20 1.46
C TYR A 46 24.20 -9.98 1.15
N LEU A 47 24.33 -11.14 0.53
CA LEU A 47 23.22 -12.05 0.21
C LEU A 47 22.12 -11.40 -0.67
N ASN A 48 22.46 -10.46 -1.54
CA ASN A 48 21.48 -9.94 -2.49
C ASN A 48 21.37 -10.89 -3.70
N THR A 49 20.14 -11.09 -4.18
CA THR A 49 19.84 -12.05 -5.25
C THR A 49 19.01 -11.42 -6.35
N ILE A 50 19.40 -11.65 -7.58
CA ILE A 50 18.60 -11.42 -8.78
C ILE A 50 18.40 -12.79 -9.44
N GLU A 51 17.13 -13.22 -9.50
CA GLU A 51 16.78 -14.54 -10.02
C GLU A 51 16.74 -14.61 -11.56
N SER A 52 16.45 -15.80 -12.06
CA SER A 52 16.50 -16.13 -13.48
C SER A 52 15.59 -15.25 -14.34
N ASN A 53 16.08 -14.86 -15.53
CA ASN A 53 15.32 -14.09 -16.50
C ASN A 53 14.80 -12.72 -16.00
N ALA A 54 15.37 -12.15 -14.96
CA ALA A 54 15.07 -10.81 -14.50
C ALA A 54 16.00 -9.80 -15.18
N TRP A 55 15.65 -9.37 -16.40
CA TRP A 55 16.51 -8.53 -17.24
C TRP A 55 16.55 -7.07 -16.78
N ARG A 56 17.72 -6.42 -16.90
CA ARG A 56 17.92 -4.99 -16.62
C ARG A 56 17.48 -4.59 -15.22
N THR A 57 17.56 -5.51 -14.29
CA THR A 57 17.22 -5.28 -12.89
C THR A 57 18.43 -4.74 -12.12
N THR A 58 18.14 -4.02 -11.04
CA THR A 58 19.20 -3.46 -10.20
C THR A 58 18.91 -3.68 -8.72
N VAL A 59 19.88 -4.24 -8.02
CA VAL A 59 19.98 -4.14 -6.56
C VAL A 59 21.17 -3.25 -6.25
N GLY A 60 20.93 -2.03 -5.75
CA GLY A 60 21.99 -1.06 -5.47
C GLY A 60 22.94 -1.51 -4.37
N GLY A 61 22.46 -2.31 -3.43
CA GLY A 61 23.23 -2.87 -2.32
C GLY A 61 22.37 -3.32 -1.16
N GLY A 62 22.92 -3.25 0.06
CA GLY A 62 22.20 -3.66 1.27
C GLY A 62 22.36 -5.15 1.58
N GLN A 63 21.37 -5.75 2.26
CA GLN A 63 21.45 -7.15 2.70
C GLN A 63 20.13 -7.89 2.49
N ASN A 64 20.22 -9.13 1.98
CA ASN A 64 19.09 -10.04 1.77
C ASN A 64 17.98 -9.43 0.90
N ASN A 65 18.32 -8.64 -0.10
CA ASN A 65 17.36 -8.09 -1.05
C ASN A 65 17.21 -9.05 -2.24
N THR A 66 15.97 -9.33 -2.66
CA THR A 66 15.70 -10.29 -3.73
C THR A 66 14.79 -9.69 -4.79
N ILE A 67 15.21 -9.78 -6.04
CA ILE A 67 14.34 -9.59 -7.21
C ILE A 67 14.11 -10.97 -7.82
N GLU A 68 12.86 -11.43 -7.81
CA GLU A 68 12.50 -12.73 -8.35
C GLU A 68 12.41 -12.76 -9.88
N SER A 69 12.24 -13.95 -10.38
CA SER A 69 12.28 -14.25 -11.80
C SER A 69 11.28 -13.45 -12.65
N GLN A 70 11.71 -13.12 -13.87
CA GLN A 70 10.89 -12.42 -14.88
C GLN A 70 10.40 -11.01 -14.46
N SER A 71 11.01 -10.37 -13.47
CA SER A 71 10.68 -9.02 -13.02
C SER A 71 11.54 -7.98 -13.77
N TYR A 72 11.26 -7.78 -15.07
CA TYR A 72 12.09 -6.96 -15.96
C TYR A 72 12.13 -5.49 -15.53
N GLY A 73 13.33 -4.91 -15.47
CA GLY A 73 13.54 -3.49 -15.11
C GLY A 73 13.27 -3.15 -13.65
N ALA A 74 13.00 -4.14 -12.81
CA ALA A 74 12.74 -3.90 -11.38
C ALA A 74 13.98 -3.39 -10.65
N THR A 75 13.79 -2.59 -9.61
CA THR A 75 14.87 -1.94 -8.85
C THR A 75 14.65 -2.02 -7.35
N ILE A 76 15.66 -2.49 -6.63
CA ILE A 76 15.78 -2.29 -5.18
C ILE A 76 17.01 -1.41 -4.96
N ALA A 77 16.84 -0.15 -4.50
CA ALA A 77 17.96 0.76 -4.35
C ALA A 77 18.91 0.35 -3.22
N GLY A 78 18.39 -0.31 -2.19
CA GLY A 78 19.16 -0.84 -1.07
C GLY A 78 18.29 -1.19 0.11
N GLY A 79 18.86 -1.33 1.30
CA GLY A 79 18.13 -1.64 2.53
C GLY A 79 18.25 -3.11 2.95
N TYR A 80 17.28 -3.62 3.70
CA TYR A 80 17.36 -4.93 4.30
C TYR A 80 16.08 -5.75 4.16
N LEU A 81 16.19 -6.99 3.64
CA LEU A 81 15.10 -7.95 3.47
C LEU A 81 13.99 -7.48 2.51
N HIS A 82 14.32 -6.73 1.48
CA HIS A 82 13.36 -6.35 0.48
C HIS A 82 13.13 -7.46 -0.55
N ARG A 83 11.90 -7.53 -1.05
CA ARG A 83 11.52 -8.50 -2.07
C ARG A 83 10.64 -7.87 -3.15
N ILE A 84 10.97 -8.12 -4.40
CA ILE A 84 10.09 -7.92 -5.54
C ILE A 84 9.81 -9.30 -6.11
N GLU A 85 8.56 -9.74 -6.02
CA GLU A 85 8.15 -11.06 -6.49
C GLU A 85 8.09 -11.11 -8.04
N ARG A 86 8.00 -12.31 -8.54
CA ARG A 86 8.02 -12.61 -9.98
C ARG A 86 7.02 -11.80 -10.80
N LEU A 87 7.36 -11.56 -12.09
CA LEU A 87 6.48 -10.88 -13.05
C LEU A 87 6.10 -9.43 -12.68
N SER A 88 6.82 -8.80 -11.76
CA SER A 88 6.58 -7.42 -11.33
C SER A 88 7.50 -6.47 -12.11
N LEU A 89 7.08 -6.15 -13.35
CA LEU A 89 7.88 -5.38 -14.29
C LEU A 89 8.02 -3.92 -13.82
N SER A 90 9.25 -3.38 -13.88
CA SER A 90 9.55 -1.98 -13.50
C SER A 90 9.12 -1.63 -12.07
N ALA A 91 8.90 -2.61 -11.21
CA ALA A 91 8.58 -2.38 -9.80
C ALA A 91 9.79 -1.81 -9.06
N THR A 92 9.56 -0.95 -8.07
CA THR A 92 10.64 -0.23 -7.37
C THR A 92 10.46 -0.27 -5.85
N ILE A 93 11.53 -0.64 -5.13
CA ILE A 93 11.66 -0.43 -3.69
C ILE A 93 12.84 0.50 -3.44
N GLY A 94 12.58 1.68 -2.87
CA GLY A 94 13.60 2.71 -2.63
C GLY A 94 14.54 2.41 -1.46
N GLY A 95 14.13 1.55 -0.53
CA GLY A 95 14.94 1.15 0.63
C GLY A 95 14.14 0.91 1.88
N GLY A 96 14.80 0.92 3.04
CA GLY A 96 14.16 0.68 4.34
C GLY A 96 14.33 -0.76 4.85
N TYR A 97 13.29 -1.32 5.44
CA TYR A 97 13.29 -2.64 6.07
C TYR A 97 12.08 -3.49 5.66
N GLN A 98 12.30 -4.67 5.14
CA GLN A 98 11.30 -5.71 4.91
C GLN A 98 10.06 -5.25 4.11
N ASN A 99 10.27 -4.43 3.08
CA ASN A 99 9.21 -4.04 2.16
C ASN A 99 9.07 -5.10 1.04
N ASP A 100 7.83 -5.37 0.62
CA ASP A 100 7.51 -6.46 -0.31
C ASP A 100 6.55 -6.01 -1.43
N ILE A 101 6.90 -6.31 -2.67
CA ILE A 101 6.00 -6.12 -3.82
C ILE A 101 5.65 -7.50 -4.38
N GLY A 102 4.38 -7.85 -4.32
CA GLY A 102 3.82 -9.13 -4.72
C GLY A 102 3.83 -9.35 -6.23
N ALA A 103 3.65 -10.59 -6.62
CA ALA A 103 3.76 -11.05 -7.99
C ALA A 103 2.78 -10.34 -8.94
N GLY A 104 3.25 -10.03 -10.16
CA GLY A 104 2.42 -9.42 -11.20
C GLY A 104 2.12 -7.94 -11.00
N SER A 105 2.69 -7.28 -9.98
CA SER A 105 2.43 -5.86 -9.65
C SER A 105 3.38 -4.95 -10.43
N SER A 106 3.12 -4.81 -11.74
CA SER A 106 3.97 -4.02 -12.63
C SER A 106 3.86 -2.51 -12.34
N GLY A 107 5.00 -1.81 -12.35
CA GLY A 107 5.06 -0.38 -12.04
C GLY A 107 4.78 -0.02 -10.58
N ALA A 108 4.57 -1.01 -9.71
CA ALA A 108 4.33 -0.77 -8.30
C ALA A 108 5.56 -0.16 -7.60
N THR A 109 5.33 0.73 -6.65
CA THR A 109 6.41 1.45 -5.97
C THR A 109 6.22 1.47 -4.44
N ILE A 110 7.24 1.07 -3.71
CA ILE A 110 7.38 1.36 -2.28
C ILE A 110 8.61 2.27 -2.13
N ALA A 111 8.41 3.55 -1.79
CA ALA A 111 9.54 4.48 -1.72
C ALA A 111 10.47 4.20 -0.55
N GLY A 112 9.96 3.59 0.53
CA GLY A 112 10.76 3.21 1.69
C GLY A 112 9.93 2.80 2.89
N GLY A 113 10.47 2.98 4.10
CA GLY A 113 9.79 2.63 5.34
C GLY A 113 10.01 1.18 5.79
N SER A 114 9.12 0.66 6.60
CA SER A 114 9.26 -0.66 7.23
C SER A 114 8.01 -1.51 7.02
N THR A 115 8.19 -2.75 6.62
CA THR A 115 7.15 -3.77 6.51
C THR A 115 5.94 -3.40 5.64
N ASN A 116 6.14 -2.44 4.72
CA ASN A 116 5.09 -2.07 3.77
C ASN A 116 4.94 -3.15 2.70
N ARG A 117 3.69 -3.37 2.26
CA ARG A 117 3.42 -4.44 1.30
C ARG A 117 2.43 -4.03 0.22
N ILE A 118 2.77 -4.28 -1.01
CA ILE A 118 1.85 -4.28 -2.16
C ILE A 118 1.66 -5.74 -2.57
N ASN A 119 0.42 -6.23 -2.53
CA ASN A 119 0.10 -7.61 -2.86
C ASN A 119 0.01 -7.83 -4.39
N GLN A 120 -0.44 -9.02 -4.81
CA GLN A 120 -0.41 -9.47 -6.21
C GLN A 120 -1.33 -8.64 -7.12
N ASN A 121 -0.90 -8.48 -8.39
CA ASN A 121 -1.66 -7.84 -9.47
C ASN A 121 -2.11 -6.39 -9.15
N ALA A 122 -1.42 -5.70 -8.26
CA ALA A 122 -1.69 -4.31 -7.93
C ALA A 122 -0.82 -3.37 -8.78
N ASP A 123 -1.07 -3.36 -10.09
CA ASP A 123 -0.31 -2.57 -11.06
C ASP A 123 -0.34 -1.07 -10.73
N ASN A 124 0.82 -0.41 -10.83
CA ASN A 124 0.99 1.02 -10.56
C ASN A 124 0.58 1.46 -9.15
N ALA A 125 0.39 0.52 -8.22
CA ALA A 125 0.12 0.86 -6.83
C ALA A 125 1.33 1.51 -6.17
N THR A 126 1.10 2.42 -5.23
CA THR A 126 2.17 3.18 -4.58
C THR A 126 2.01 3.24 -3.07
N ILE A 127 3.06 2.88 -2.35
CA ILE A 127 3.22 3.20 -0.93
C ILE A 127 4.39 4.17 -0.78
N GLY A 128 4.13 5.40 -0.32
CA GLY A 128 5.15 6.44 -0.17
C GLY A 128 6.12 6.19 0.99
N GLY A 129 5.76 5.33 1.93
CA GLY A 129 6.58 4.97 3.09
C GLY A 129 5.75 4.68 4.32
N GLY A 130 6.34 4.86 5.50
CA GLY A 130 5.69 4.56 6.78
C GLY A 130 5.90 3.12 7.24
N GLU A 131 4.98 2.58 8.05
CA GLU A 131 5.11 1.27 8.66
C GLU A 131 3.87 0.41 8.46
N ALA A 132 4.06 -0.83 8.06
CA ALA A 132 3.01 -1.84 7.98
C ALA A 132 1.79 -1.45 7.11
N ASN A 133 1.97 -0.59 6.11
CA ASN A 133 0.91 -0.23 5.18
C ASN A 133 0.74 -1.34 4.12
N VAL A 134 -0.51 -1.64 3.76
CA VAL A 134 -0.83 -2.74 2.83
C VAL A 134 -1.76 -2.29 1.72
N ILE A 135 -1.37 -2.54 0.47
CA ILE A 135 -2.27 -2.52 -0.68
C ILE A 135 -2.54 -3.97 -1.08
N SER A 136 -3.80 -4.38 -1.05
CA SER A 136 -4.20 -5.78 -1.31
C SER A 136 -4.22 -6.13 -2.80
N ASN A 137 -4.57 -7.39 -3.11
CA ASN A 137 -4.58 -7.90 -4.48
C ASN A 137 -5.51 -7.09 -5.39
N ASP A 138 -5.13 -6.99 -6.66
CA ASP A 138 -5.95 -6.39 -7.71
C ASP A 138 -6.37 -4.93 -7.46
N ALA A 139 -5.77 -4.24 -6.49
CA ALA A 139 -6.00 -2.83 -6.19
C ALA A 139 -5.08 -1.93 -7.05
N MET A 140 -5.36 -1.92 -8.36
CA MET A 140 -4.54 -1.19 -9.34
C MET A 140 -4.58 0.33 -9.11
N ALA A 141 -3.43 0.99 -9.27
CA ALA A 141 -3.26 2.44 -9.09
C ALA A 141 -3.71 2.96 -7.70
N ALA A 142 -3.82 2.08 -6.72
CA ALA A 142 -4.11 2.47 -5.34
C ALA A 142 -2.91 3.16 -4.69
N VAL A 143 -3.15 4.11 -3.80
CA VAL A 143 -2.09 4.91 -3.17
C VAL A 143 -2.25 4.97 -1.65
N ILE A 144 -1.20 4.61 -0.93
CA ILE A 144 -1.02 4.98 0.49
C ILE A 144 0.19 5.90 0.56
N ALA A 145 -0.02 7.19 0.88
CA ALA A 145 1.09 8.14 0.89
C ALA A 145 2.06 7.91 2.06
N GLY A 146 1.58 7.31 3.15
CA GLY A 146 2.40 6.96 4.31
C GLY A 146 1.56 6.68 5.56
N GLY A 147 2.15 6.87 6.74
CA GLY A 147 1.50 6.56 8.01
C GLY A 147 1.76 5.14 8.50
N SER A 148 0.89 4.61 9.35
CA SER A 148 1.07 3.24 9.88
C SER A 148 -0.21 2.41 9.83
N ASN A 149 -0.08 1.13 9.53
CA ASN A 149 -1.17 0.16 9.50
C ASN A 149 -2.36 0.55 8.60
N ASN A 150 -2.14 1.36 7.56
CA ASN A 150 -3.20 1.70 6.63
C ASN A 150 -3.38 0.58 5.60
N VAL A 151 -4.64 0.27 5.26
CA VAL A 151 -4.97 -0.86 4.36
C VAL A 151 -5.91 -0.43 3.24
N ILE A 152 -5.54 -0.78 2.01
CA ILE A 152 -6.46 -0.74 0.87
C ILE A 152 -6.78 -2.18 0.46
N GLY A 153 -8.05 -2.54 0.51
CA GLY A 153 -8.58 -3.88 0.27
C GLY A 153 -8.59 -4.31 -1.18
N THR A 154 -8.85 -5.58 -1.39
CA THR A 154 -8.82 -6.25 -2.69
C THR A 154 -9.77 -5.60 -3.70
N GLY A 155 -9.28 -5.37 -4.93
CA GLY A 155 -10.07 -4.80 -6.02
C GLY A 155 -10.45 -3.33 -5.85
N SER A 156 -9.93 -2.63 -4.83
CA SER A 156 -10.20 -1.21 -4.58
C SER A 156 -9.28 -0.32 -5.43
N SER A 157 -9.41 -0.45 -6.75
CA SER A 157 -8.57 0.27 -7.71
C SER A 157 -8.76 1.79 -7.61
N GLY A 158 -7.65 2.54 -7.70
CA GLY A 158 -7.65 3.99 -7.59
C GLY A 158 -8.02 4.53 -6.21
N ALA A 159 -8.14 3.69 -5.20
CA ALA A 159 -8.39 4.14 -3.83
C ALA A 159 -7.15 4.83 -3.24
N VAL A 160 -7.37 5.81 -2.35
CA VAL A 160 -6.29 6.62 -1.78
C VAL A 160 -6.42 6.76 -0.26
N ILE A 161 -5.34 6.49 0.45
CA ILE A 161 -5.18 6.87 1.87
C ILE A 161 -3.97 7.81 1.95
N ASN A 162 -4.19 9.09 2.32
CA ASN A 162 -3.10 10.07 2.36
C ASN A 162 -2.20 9.95 3.61
N GLY A 163 -2.57 9.10 4.56
CA GLY A 163 -1.76 8.85 5.75
C GLY A 163 -2.60 8.60 7.00
N GLY A 164 -2.04 8.91 8.16
CA GLY A 164 -2.67 8.61 9.45
C GLY A 164 -2.34 7.19 9.93
N SER A 165 -3.18 6.65 10.80
CA SER A 165 -2.97 5.32 11.37
C SER A 165 -4.26 4.50 11.37
N ASP A 166 -4.12 3.22 11.08
CA ASP A 166 -5.21 2.24 11.16
C ASP A 166 -6.43 2.59 10.26
N ASN A 167 -6.21 3.35 9.16
CA ASN A 167 -7.27 3.66 8.23
C ASN A 167 -7.44 2.54 7.20
N GLU A 168 -8.70 2.22 6.86
CA GLU A 168 -8.99 1.07 6.01
C GLU A 168 -10.02 1.39 4.92
N ILE A 169 -9.70 1.08 3.68
CA ILE A 169 -10.65 1.01 2.58
C ILE A 169 -10.81 -0.47 2.23
N LEU A 170 -11.99 -1.05 2.52
CA LEU A 170 -12.26 -2.46 2.29
C LEU A 170 -12.47 -2.81 0.82
N SER A 171 -12.71 -4.07 0.54
CA SER A 171 -12.74 -4.62 -0.82
C SER A 171 -13.81 -3.98 -1.71
N ALA A 172 -13.52 -3.91 -3.02
CA ALA A 172 -14.42 -3.39 -4.04
C ALA A 172 -14.90 -1.94 -3.81
N SER A 173 -14.13 -1.14 -3.05
CA SER A 173 -14.41 0.27 -2.76
C SER A 173 -13.48 1.20 -3.56
N GLY A 174 -13.42 0.97 -4.88
CA GLY A 174 -12.54 1.71 -5.79
C GLY A 174 -12.83 3.21 -5.83
N SER A 175 -11.79 4.00 -6.12
CA SER A 175 -11.84 5.47 -6.16
C SER A 175 -12.25 6.13 -4.84
N SER A 176 -12.28 5.40 -3.74
CA SER A 176 -12.57 5.95 -2.42
C SER A 176 -11.35 6.62 -1.82
N VAL A 177 -11.55 7.61 -0.96
CA VAL A 177 -10.48 8.42 -0.38
C VAL A 177 -10.63 8.52 1.14
N ILE A 178 -9.55 8.22 1.86
CA ILE A 178 -9.39 8.61 3.26
C ILE A 178 -8.26 9.63 3.32
N GLY A 179 -8.57 10.87 3.74
CA GLY A 179 -7.60 11.97 3.81
C GLY A 179 -6.59 11.82 4.94
N GLY A 180 -6.85 10.94 5.90
CA GLY A 180 -6.00 10.66 7.06
C GLY A 180 -6.81 10.51 8.34
N GLY A 181 -6.17 10.73 9.50
CA GLY A 181 -6.80 10.55 10.80
C GLY A 181 -6.52 9.17 11.41
N TRP A 182 -7.38 8.72 12.30
CA TRP A 182 -7.20 7.46 13.01
C TRP A 182 -8.42 6.54 12.87
N ASN A 183 -8.20 5.30 12.52
CA ASN A 183 -9.20 4.23 12.51
C ASN A 183 -10.48 4.56 11.69
N ASN A 184 -10.30 5.25 10.55
CA ASN A 184 -11.41 5.53 9.64
C ASN A 184 -11.59 4.37 8.66
N THR A 185 -12.84 4.01 8.37
CA THR A 185 -13.16 2.85 7.54
C THR A 185 -14.15 3.19 6.42
N VAL A 186 -13.78 2.88 5.19
CA VAL A 186 -14.71 2.71 4.08
C VAL A 186 -14.96 1.23 3.92
N GLU A 187 -16.19 0.77 4.22
CA GLU A 187 -16.54 -0.65 4.13
C GLU A 187 -16.67 -1.15 2.69
N GLU A 188 -16.97 -2.42 2.52
CA GLU A 188 -17.03 -3.09 1.21
C GLU A 188 -18.09 -2.51 0.27
N ASN A 189 -17.80 -2.55 -1.04
CA ASN A 189 -18.73 -2.09 -2.08
C ASN A 189 -19.21 -0.64 -1.90
N ALA A 190 -18.38 0.23 -1.36
CA ALA A 190 -18.67 1.65 -1.22
C ALA A 190 -17.77 2.51 -2.13
N PRO A 191 -17.89 2.41 -3.47
CA PRO A 191 -17.01 3.12 -4.40
C PRO A 191 -17.23 4.63 -4.33
N ALA A 192 -16.14 5.40 -4.60
CA ALA A 192 -16.12 6.86 -4.61
C ALA A 192 -16.59 7.50 -3.29
N ALA A 193 -16.47 6.78 -2.18
CA ALA A 193 -16.72 7.30 -0.86
C ALA A 193 -15.55 8.15 -0.37
N VAL A 194 -15.83 9.17 0.45
CA VAL A 194 -14.81 10.06 0.98
C VAL A 194 -14.91 10.18 2.49
N ILE A 195 -13.81 9.93 3.18
CA ILE A 195 -13.61 10.33 4.57
C ILE A 195 -12.48 11.35 4.58
N ALA A 196 -12.74 12.63 4.82
CA ALA A 196 -11.70 13.65 4.75
C ALA A 196 -10.69 13.51 5.91
N GLY A 197 -11.09 12.88 7.01
CA GLY A 197 -10.27 12.60 8.18
C GLY A 197 -11.12 12.41 9.41
N GLY A 198 -10.53 12.58 10.59
CA GLY A 198 -11.23 12.39 11.87
C GLY A 198 -10.81 11.11 12.56
N ASP A 199 -11.66 10.67 13.48
CA ASP A 199 -11.41 9.55 14.38
C ASP A 199 -12.59 8.58 14.36
N GLU A 200 -12.37 7.32 14.00
CA GLU A 200 -13.37 6.27 13.90
C GLU A 200 -14.56 6.63 12.96
N GLY A 201 -14.33 7.41 11.89
CA GLY A 201 -15.34 7.71 10.87
C GLY A 201 -15.63 6.49 9.99
N VAL A 202 -16.92 6.23 9.67
CA VAL A 202 -17.32 5.05 8.90
C VAL A 202 -18.23 5.41 7.72
N VAL A 203 -17.86 4.95 6.54
CA VAL A 203 -18.78 4.79 5.40
C VAL A 203 -19.12 3.31 5.30
N ASN A 204 -20.39 2.97 5.52
CA ASN A 204 -20.84 1.58 5.57
C ASN A 204 -20.90 0.94 4.17
N SER A 205 -21.01 -0.38 4.16
CA SER A 205 -21.08 -1.19 2.96
C SER A 205 -22.22 -0.71 2.03
N ASN A 206 -21.91 -0.69 0.73
CA ASN A 206 -22.83 -0.22 -0.32
C ASN A 206 -23.21 1.26 -0.26
N ALA A 207 -22.62 2.05 0.65
CA ALA A 207 -22.83 3.50 0.73
C ALA A 207 -21.89 4.28 -0.19
N GLY A 208 -21.78 3.90 -1.45
CA GLY A 208 -20.95 4.60 -2.43
C GLY A 208 -21.38 6.07 -2.63
N TRP A 209 -20.46 6.91 -3.15
CA TRP A 209 -20.66 8.35 -3.39
C TRP A 209 -21.01 9.16 -2.13
N SER A 210 -20.76 8.62 -0.97
CA SER A 210 -21.06 9.27 0.30
C SER A 210 -19.83 9.96 0.88
N ALA A 211 -20.05 10.88 1.83
CA ALA A 211 -18.96 11.66 2.40
C ALA A 211 -19.06 11.83 3.93
N VAL A 212 -17.93 11.64 4.60
CA VAL A 212 -17.69 12.03 5.98
C VAL A 212 -16.62 13.11 5.97
N GLY A 213 -16.97 14.34 6.36
CA GLY A 213 -16.04 15.47 6.40
C GLY A 213 -15.07 15.43 7.58
N GLY A 214 -15.31 14.56 8.56
CA GLY A 214 -14.46 14.37 9.74
C GLY A 214 -15.25 14.25 11.04
N GLY A 215 -14.58 14.57 12.14
CA GLY A 215 -15.15 14.46 13.49
C GLY A 215 -14.90 13.10 14.13
N TRP A 216 -15.66 12.78 15.17
CA TRP A 216 -15.54 11.54 15.92
C TRP A 216 -16.72 10.61 15.66
N ARG A 217 -16.45 9.36 15.29
CA ARG A 217 -17.44 8.30 15.04
C ARG A 217 -18.57 8.66 14.07
N SER A 218 -18.35 9.60 13.17
CA SER A 218 -19.34 9.95 12.16
C SER A 218 -19.61 8.77 11.23
N GLU A 219 -20.89 8.45 11.01
CA GLU A 219 -21.31 7.27 10.24
C GLU A 219 -22.23 7.66 9.06
N VAL A 220 -21.93 7.13 7.89
CA VAL A 220 -22.79 7.23 6.71
C VAL A 220 -23.15 5.83 6.24
N LYS A 221 -24.47 5.57 6.08
CA LYS A 221 -25.00 4.28 5.61
C LYS A 221 -25.80 4.41 4.30
N GLY A 222 -26.35 5.57 4.06
CA GLY A 222 -27.11 5.84 2.84
C GLY A 222 -26.20 6.11 1.64
N TYR A 223 -26.55 5.59 0.46
CA TYR A 223 -25.89 5.91 -0.80
C TYR A 223 -25.97 7.43 -1.07
N GLY A 224 -24.85 8.06 -1.39
CA GLY A 224 -24.78 9.51 -1.65
C GLY A 224 -25.08 10.37 -0.43
N ALA A 225 -25.08 9.84 0.79
CA ALA A 225 -25.36 10.61 1.99
C ALA A 225 -24.10 11.31 2.51
N THR A 226 -24.27 12.38 3.30
CA THR A 226 -23.17 13.21 3.79
C THR A 226 -23.30 13.51 5.26
N VAL A 227 -22.20 13.38 5.99
CA VAL A 227 -21.99 13.96 7.33
C VAL A 227 -20.81 14.93 7.23
N ALA A 228 -21.05 16.24 7.34
CA ALA A 228 -19.98 17.23 7.22
C ALA A 228 -18.97 17.20 8.38
N GLY A 229 -19.39 16.68 9.54
CA GLY A 229 -18.50 16.51 10.68
C GLY A 229 -19.22 16.59 12.01
N GLY A 230 -18.48 16.82 13.09
CA GLY A 230 -19.03 16.92 14.45
C GLY A 230 -18.83 15.62 15.23
N GLY A 231 -19.68 15.42 16.23
CA GLY A 231 -19.42 14.44 17.28
C GLY A 231 -18.42 15.02 18.31
N VAL A 232 -18.65 14.78 19.56
CA VAL A 232 -17.78 15.25 20.64
C VAL A 232 -17.33 14.06 21.46
N LEU A 233 -16.06 14.04 21.80
CA LEU A 233 -15.51 13.15 22.82
C LEU A 233 -16.29 13.34 24.13
N SER A 234 -16.47 12.27 24.86
CA SER A 234 -17.10 12.32 26.19
C SER A 234 -16.57 13.50 27.02
N ASP A 235 -17.47 14.27 27.61
CA ASP A 235 -17.07 15.24 28.64
C ASP A 235 -16.42 14.49 29.79
N PRO A 236 -15.13 14.72 30.08
CA PRO A 236 -14.41 14.01 31.13
C PRO A 236 -14.96 14.29 32.53
N TYR A 237 -15.81 15.32 32.71
CA TYR A 237 -16.36 15.71 34.00
C TYR A 237 -17.79 15.19 34.22
N SER A 238 -18.58 15.00 33.16
CA SER A 238 -19.98 14.57 33.29
C SER A 238 -20.22 13.10 32.96
N GLY A 239 -19.25 12.40 32.36
CA GLY A 239 -19.41 11.02 31.87
C GLY A 239 -20.47 10.88 30.77
N THR A 240 -20.95 11.98 30.20
CA THR A 240 -21.96 11.98 29.15
C THR A 240 -21.31 11.57 27.83
N MET A 241 -21.74 10.45 27.27
CA MET A 241 -21.36 10.02 25.93
C MET A 241 -22.14 10.83 24.89
N TRP A 242 -21.47 11.62 24.09
CA TRP A 242 -22.08 12.31 22.95
C TRP A 242 -22.14 11.34 21.76
N ASN A 243 -23.31 11.22 21.16
CA ASN A 243 -23.51 10.29 20.06
C ASN A 243 -22.89 10.81 18.75
N ALA A 244 -22.43 9.87 17.94
CA ALA A 244 -22.01 10.10 16.56
C ALA A 244 -23.12 10.74 15.70
N ASN A 245 -22.74 11.48 14.67
CA ASN A 245 -23.68 11.88 13.62
C ASN A 245 -23.88 10.72 12.64
N ARG A 246 -25.12 10.38 12.30
CA ARG A 246 -25.45 9.19 11.50
C ARG A 246 -26.42 9.53 10.38
N ALA A 247 -25.95 9.53 9.14
CA ALA A 247 -26.78 9.71 7.94
C ALA A 247 -27.09 8.34 7.32
N LEU A 248 -28.23 7.76 7.68
CA LEU A 248 -28.59 6.38 7.35
C LEU A 248 -29.45 6.28 6.07
N ALA A 249 -30.17 7.34 5.71
CA ALA A 249 -30.97 7.39 4.49
C ALA A 249 -30.14 7.82 3.28
N SER A 250 -30.44 7.27 2.11
CA SER A 250 -29.79 7.68 0.86
C SER A 250 -30.01 9.15 0.54
N GLY A 251 -28.97 9.84 0.11
CA GLY A 251 -29.00 11.29 -0.20
C GLY A 251 -29.22 12.21 1.01
N SER A 252 -29.21 11.69 2.24
CA SER A 252 -29.38 12.51 3.44
C SER A 252 -28.12 13.29 3.78
N ALA A 253 -28.28 14.45 4.45
CA ALA A 253 -27.16 15.30 4.83
C ALA A 253 -27.27 15.80 6.27
N ILE A 254 -26.19 15.68 7.04
CA ILE A 254 -26.02 16.26 8.37
C ILE A 254 -24.88 17.28 8.30
N GLY A 255 -25.20 18.57 8.54
CA GLY A 255 -24.22 19.67 8.47
C GLY A 255 -23.26 19.75 9.66
N GLY A 256 -23.49 18.98 10.74
CA GLY A 256 -22.62 18.97 11.91
C GLY A 256 -23.37 18.86 13.22
N GLY A 257 -22.71 19.17 14.35
CA GLY A 257 -23.25 18.98 15.69
C GLY A 257 -22.92 17.59 16.26
N ALA A 258 -23.68 17.15 17.24
CA ALA A 258 -23.47 15.85 17.86
C ALA A 258 -24.80 15.12 18.08
N GLY A 259 -24.80 13.82 17.90
CA GLY A 259 -25.96 12.97 18.13
C GLY A 259 -27.10 13.11 17.11
N ASN A 260 -26.87 13.72 15.96
CA ASN A 260 -27.88 13.84 14.92
C ASN A 260 -27.98 12.51 14.16
N SER A 261 -29.23 12.06 13.92
CA SER A 261 -29.48 10.86 13.13
C SER A 261 -30.62 11.09 12.15
N ILE A 262 -30.37 10.75 10.88
CA ILE A 262 -31.40 10.68 9.84
C ILE A 262 -31.58 9.20 9.53
N SER A 263 -32.72 8.63 9.91
CA SER A 263 -33.07 7.23 9.65
C SER A 263 -33.74 7.08 8.29
N ASP A 264 -33.62 5.89 7.71
CA ASP A 264 -34.40 5.53 6.52
C ASP A 264 -35.87 5.29 6.94
N ALA A 265 -36.82 6.04 6.38
CA ALA A 265 -38.23 5.92 6.68
C ALA A 265 -38.86 4.61 6.15
N SER A 266 -38.13 3.82 5.37
CA SER A 266 -38.61 2.55 4.78
C SER A 266 -38.65 1.36 5.75
N GLN A 267 -38.20 1.52 6.99
CA GLN A 267 -38.19 0.45 8.01
C GLN A 267 -39.39 0.47 8.96
N GLY A 268 -40.46 1.17 8.64
CA GLY A 268 -41.63 1.39 9.51
C GLY A 268 -42.99 1.16 8.86
N SER A 269 -43.14 0.11 8.03
CA SER A 269 -44.49 -0.33 7.60
C SER A 269 -44.58 -1.84 7.59
#